data_c44a4c09cd4b6de4089dc912b140a57b
#
_entry.id   c44a4c09cd4b6de4089dc912b140a57b
#
_cell.length_a   1.000
_cell.length_b   1.000
_cell.length_c   1.000
_cell.angle_alpha   90.00
_cell.angle_beta   90.00
_cell.angle_gamma   90.00
#
_symmetry.space_group_name_H-M   'P 1'
#
loop_
_entity.id
_entity.type
_entity.pdbx_description
1 polymer ?
#
loop_
_entity_poly.entity_id
_entity_poly.type
_entity_poly.pdbx_seq_one_letter_code
_entity_poly.pdbx_strand_id
1 'polypeptide(L)'
;MPGCRRYLMIFIFGLLLLPPMTSRAADLLVTSETILRGFDRQVENGKKLSAVPAYEYLQIDYRNIGVSGLSLHANGWGRGNLGDNFNSDDTAGQLLHAYLQYIPASRDYLLRAGRQYIFEGVARDSLDGIYGKAYLTPAVSLSMFAGSPVALDTSNGRQGDLMFGGKLTYSKPGRYDAGISHKYISDNGSRHEESLGTDVMLQLPGNVSLLGHSALNLMTSDWREHSYELRLPLKQFEFRPFLQYYRYEDYFSKRSNSATPFRFLQGTDNVLTVAGTEAFWYPSEHAECVLKFKNYEYDQRFGGSQLYTLLAIWKWKILSEVGAEFGRMQGSDSENRYYQGRGYFYWNISPGFVTGDVMYVNYDEAIYTKNSSLFTSVGGGVKFLRDTLSVKLSFDYSNDPYFDRDYRWMLKLNYLLDKTFFGAVRKN
;
A
#
# COMPACT_ATOMS: atom_id res chain seq x y z
N MET A 1 12.66 21.47 23.66
CA MET A 1 12.87 20.22 24.42
C MET A 1 14.02 19.42 23.80
N PRO A 2 15.16 19.22 24.51
CA PRO A 2 16.37 18.64 23.91
C PRO A 2 16.44 17.10 23.98
N GLY A 3 15.39 16.42 24.41
CA GLY A 3 15.44 14.98 24.64
C GLY A 3 15.41 14.07 23.39
N CYS A 4 14.62 14.38 22.38
CA CYS A 4 14.37 13.46 21.26
C CYS A 4 15.57 13.33 20.28
N ARG A 5 16.38 14.39 20.10
CA ARG A 5 17.61 14.34 19.28
C ARG A 5 18.67 13.40 19.85
N ARG A 6 18.74 13.22 21.16
CA ARG A 6 19.71 12.32 21.82
C ARG A 6 19.35 10.85 21.61
N TYR A 7 18.09 10.49 21.60
CA TYR A 7 17.68 9.08 21.46
C TYR A 7 17.85 8.58 20.03
N LEU A 8 17.59 9.41 19.01
CA LEU A 8 17.80 9.04 17.61
C LEU A 8 19.29 8.83 17.29
N MET A 9 20.17 9.71 17.78
CA MET A 9 21.62 9.54 17.63
C MET A 9 22.15 8.34 18.41
N ILE A 10 21.64 8.05 19.61
CA ILE A 10 22.04 6.90 20.42
C ILE A 10 21.62 5.59 19.76
N PHE A 11 20.44 5.54 19.11
CA PHE A 11 19.97 4.37 18.37
C PHE A 11 20.84 4.08 17.14
N ILE A 12 21.22 5.09 16.37
CA ILE A 12 22.12 4.97 15.20
C ILE A 12 23.53 4.57 15.62
N PHE A 13 24.04 5.15 16.71
CA PHE A 13 25.37 4.81 17.25
C PHE A 13 25.40 3.43 17.92
N GLY A 14 24.35 3.02 18.58
CA GLY A 14 24.22 1.69 19.18
C GLY A 14 24.24 0.55 18.16
N LEU A 15 23.71 0.77 16.96
CA LEU A 15 23.74 -0.20 15.87
C LEU A 15 25.14 -0.38 15.26
N LEU A 16 25.99 0.66 15.32
CA LEU A 16 27.38 0.61 14.84
C LEU A 16 28.34 -0.11 15.80
N LEU A 17 27.91 -0.35 17.04
CA LEU A 17 28.71 -0.98 18.10
C LEU A 17 28.39 -2.46 18.33
N LEU A 18 27.60 -3.10 17.45
CA LEU A 18 27.43 -4.56 17.53
C LEU A 18 28.80 -5.24 17.32
N PRO A 19 29.26 -6.06 18.28
CA PRO A 19 30.53 -6.73 18.18
C PRO A 19 30.51 -7.63 16.93
N PRO A 20 31.66 -7.79 16.24
CA PRO A 20 31.77 -8.69 15.11
C PRO A 20 31.52 -10.13 15.61
N MET A 21 30.32 -10.63 15.46
CA MET A 21 30.02 -12.03 15.74
C MET A 21 30.77 -12.90 14.73
N THR A 22 31.66 -13.70 15.26
CA THR A 22 32.46 -14.67 14.50
C THR A 22 31.52 -15.70 13.88
N SER A 23 31.43 -15.69 12.59
CA SER A 23 31.09 -16.73 11.64
C SER A 23 29.89 -16.46 10.71
N ARG A 24 30.16 -16.70 9.43
CA ARG A 24 29.29 -16.65 8.25
C ARG A 24 28.97 -15.24 7.75
N ALA A 25 28.90 -15.11 6.43
CA ALA A 25 28.54 -13.87 5.78
C ALA A 25 27.17 -13.39 6.29
N ALA A 26 27.17 -12.24 6.93
CA ALA A 26 25.95 -11.57 7.34
C ALA A 26 25.70 -10.38 6.42
N ASP A 27 24.46 -10.17 5.98
CA ASP A 27 24.09 -9.12 5.07
C ASP A 27 23.26 -8.07 5.81
N LEU A 28 23.68 -6.82 5.73
CA LEU A 28 22.96 -5.67 6.28
C LEU A 28 22.48 -4.78 5.14
N LEU A 29 21.16 -4.63 5.02
CA LEU A 29 20.52 -3.69 4.15
C LEU A 29 19.85 -2.61 5.02
N VAL A 30 20.21 -1.34 4.80
CA VAL A 30 19.53 -0.19 5.44
C VAL A 30 19.01 0.72 4.36
N THR A 31 17.74 1.01 4.41
CA THR A 31 17.09 2.01 3.56
C THR A 31 16.58 3.15 4.42
N SER A 32 16.99 4.37 4.07
CA SER A 32 16.51 5.60 4.69
C SER A 32 15.81 6.44 3.62
N GLU A 33 14.64 6.93 3.94
CA GLU A 33 13.87 7.82 3.09
C GLU A 33 13.47 9.06 3.87
N THR A 34 14.06 10.21 3.52
CA THR A 34 13.69 11.53 4.08
C THR A 34 12.77 12.24 3.11
N ILE A 35 11.62 12.70 3.58
CA ILE A 35 10.64 13.46 2.79
C ILE A 35 10.40 14.81 3.49
N LEU A 36 10.71 15.90 2.80
CA LEU A 36 10.27 17.24 3.16
C LEU A 36 9.11 17.62 2.26
N ARG A 37 8.01 18.11 2.84
CA ARG A 37 6.88 18.67 2.10
C ARG A 37 6.62 20.09 2.54
N GLY A 38 6.35 20.99 1.61
CA GLY A 38 5.90 22.34 1.92
C GLY A 38 4.55 22.61 1.28
N PHE A 39 3.62 23.15 2.06
CA PHE A 39 2.32 23.58 1.58
C PHE A 39 1.73 24.62 2.50
N ASP A 40 0.88 25.47 1.93
CA ASP A 40 0.10 26.45 2.68
C ASP A 40 -1.29 25.88 2.97
N ARG A 41 -1.79 26.05 4.17
CA ARG A 41 -3.13 25.65 4.58
C ARG A 41 -3.89 26.83 5.18
N GLN A 42 -5.08 27.07 4.68
CA GLN A 42 -6.00 28.04 5.26
C GLN A 42 -6.81 27.35 6.37
N VAL A 43 -6.82 27.93 7.57
CA VAL A 43 -7.62 27.45 8.71
C VAL A 43 -8.89 28.26 8.85
N GLU A 44 -9.87 27.76 9.62
CA GLU A 44 -11.24 28.33 9.76
C GLU A 44 -11.30 29.83 10.06
N ASN A 45 -10.30 30.39 10.75
CA ASN A 45 -10.23 31.82 11.07
C ASN A 45 -9.63 32.69 9.95
N GLY A 46 -9.41 32.11 8.74
CA GLY A 46 -8.81 32.79 7.61
C GLY A 46 -7.28 32.94 7.68
N LYS A 47 -6.65 32.48 8.75
CA LYS A 47 -5.19 32.49 8.88
C LYS A 47 -4.57 31.47 7.94
N LYS A 48 -3.50 31.87 7.26
CA LYS A 48 -2.70 30.99 6.40
C LYS A 48 -1.57 30.40 7.23
N LEU A 49 -1.47 29.07 7.25
CA LEU A 49 -0.38 28.32 7.87
C LEU A 49 0.56 27.83 6.78
N SER A 50 1.86 28.06 6.96
CA SER A 50 2.90 27.49 6.09
C SER A 50 3.51 26.26 6.75
N ALA A 51 3.05 25.10 6.33
CA ALA A 51 3.44 23.82 6.91
C ALA A 51 4.65 23.23 6.15
N VAL A 52 5.65 22.79 6.90
CA VAL A 52 6.83 22.11 6.37
C VAL A 52 7.10 20.84 7.19
N PRO A 53 6.26 19.79 7.07
CA PRO A 53 6.54 18.53 7.72
C PRO A 53 7.73 17.82 7.10
N ALA A 54 8.59 17.29 7.97
CA ALA A 54 9.72 16.45 7.64
C ALA A 54 9.43 15.02 8.12
N TYR A 55 9.50 14.05 7.24
CA TYR A 55 9.33 12.64 7.55
C TYR A 55 10.64 11.90 7.33
N GLU A 56 10.93 10.96 8.20
CA GLU A 56 12.01 9.99 8.03
C GLU A 56 11.45 8.59 8.15
N TYR A 57 11.69 7.76 7.13
CA TYR A 57 11.38 6.33 7.13
C TYR A 57 12.68 5.55 7.17
N LEU A 58 12.82 4.64 8.10
CA LEU A 58 14.00 3.80 8.26
C LEU A 58 13.61 2.33 8.20
N GLN A 59 14.25 1.58 7.30
CA GLN A 59 14.14 0.13 7.22
C GLN A 59 15.51 -0.51 7.41
N ILE A 60 15.56 -1.56 8.19
CA ILE A 60 16.76 -2.34 8.49
C ILE A 60 16.43 -3.81 8.28
N ASP A 61 17.19 -4.46 7.40
CA ASP A 61 17.17 -5.90 7.18
C ASP A 61 18.55 -6.46 7.47
N TYR A 62 18.70 -7.22 8.54
CA TYR A 62 19.94 -7.87 8.92
C TYR A 62 19.74 -9.38 8.84
N ARG A 63 20.44 -10.03 7.89
CA ARG A 63 20.26 -11.44 7.55
C ARG A 63 21.44 -12.28 8.00
N ASN A 64 21.19 -13.58 8.26
CA ASN A 64 22.17 -14.57 8.69
C ASN A 64 22.91 -14.20 9.98
N ILE A 65 22.18 -13.72 10.97
CA ILE A 65 22.70 -13.25 12.27
C ILE A 65 23.20 -14.45 13.08
N GLY A 66 24.50 -14.69 13.09
CA GLY A 66 25.13 -15.78 13.84
C GLY A 66 24.74 -17.19 13.38
N VAL A 67 23.48 -17.41 13.06
CA VAL A 67 22.92 -18.68 12.57
C VAL A 67 22.36 -18.47 11.16
N SER A 68 22.66 -19.42 10.26
CA SER A 68 22.10 -19.38 8.90
C SER A 68 20.58 -19.43 8.97
N GLY A 69 19.94 -18.50 8.24
CA GLY A 69 18.47 -18.41 8.17
C GLY A 69 17.85 -17.53 9.26
N LEU A 70 18.61 -17.09 10.28
CA LEU A 70 18.10 -16.09 11.25
C LEU A 70 18.29 -14.67 10.71
N SER A 71 17.24 -13.86 10.74
CA SER A 71 17.27 -12.47 10.32
C SER A 71 16.44 -11.56 11.22
N LEU A 72 16.83 -10.28 11.28
CA LEU A 72 16.08 -9.20 11.94
C LEU A 72 15.57 -8.25 10.86
N HIS A 73 14.30 -7.90 10.97
CA HIS A 73 13.63 -6.93 10.12
C HIS A 73 13.00 -5.86 10.98
N ALA A 74 13.30 -4.59 10.69
CA ALA A 74 12.69 -3.47 11.40
C ALA A 74 12.36 -2.34 10.40
N ASN A 75 11.22 -1.69 10.60
CA ASN A 75 10.78 -0.54 9.82
C ASN A 75 9.96 0.38 10.72
N GLY A 76 10.21 1.67 10.61
CA GLY A 76 9.50 2.69 11.34
C GLY A 76 9.61 4.04 10.65
N TRP A 77 8.84 5.00 11.13
CA TRP A 77 8.88 6.37 10.65
C TRP A 77 8.79 7.36 11.79
N GLY A 78 9.33 8.55 11.54
CA GLY A 78 9.20 9.71 12.41
C GLY A 78 8.82 10.94 11.61
N ARG A 79 8.13 11.89 12.24
CA ARG A 79 7.76 13.18 11.67
C ARG A 79 8.12 14.29 12.64
N GLY A 80 8.64 15.38 12.11
CA GLY A 80 8.76 16.69 12.80
C GLY A 80 8.27 17.80 11.89
N ASN A 81 7.80 18.91 12.45
CA ASN A 81 7.41 20.10 11.71
C ASN A 81 8.55 21.13 11.74
N LEU A 82 8.91 21.65 10.57
CA LEU A 82 9.92 22.73 10.41
C LEU A 82 9.26 24.10 10.21
N GLY A 83 7.95 24.13 9.89
CA GLY A 83 7.14 25.35 9.73
C GLY A 83 6.09 25.48 10.82
N ASP A 84 4.95 26.09 10.48
CA ASP A 84 3.82 26.22 11.39
C ASP A 84 3.21 24.85 11.71
N ASN A 85 2.75 24.70 12.95
CA ASN A 85 2.06 23.48 13.37
C ASN A 85 0.66 23.40 12.75
N PHE A 86 0.42 22.36 11.99
CA PHE A 86 -0.88 22.09 11.37
C PHE A 86 -1.56 20.83 11.95
N ASN A 87 -0.86 20.08 12.78
CA ASN A 87 -1.39 18.95 13.53
C ASN A 87 -1.36 19.25 15.04
N SER A 88 -2.10 18.49 15.82
CA SER A 88 -2.11 18.60 17.29
C SER A 88 -0.74 18.36 17.91
N ASP A 89 0.11 17.55 17.27
CA ASP A 89 1.44 17.20 17.77
C ASP A 89 2.54 17.65 16.79
N ASP A 90 3.58 18.30 17.31
CA ASP A 90 4.74 18.75 16.55
C ASP A 90 5.58 17.59 16.02
N THR A 91 5.56 16.48 16.73
CA THR A 91 6.32 15.28 16.42
C THR A 91 5.43 14.06 16.52
N ALA A 92 5.61 13.12 15.62
CA ALA A 92 4.96 11.81 15.66
C ALA A 92 5.93 10.75 15.16
N GLY A 93 5.71 9.51 15.53
CA GLY A 93 6.51 8.40 15.01
C GLY A 93 5.89 7.07 15.39
N GLN A 94 6.16 6.04 14.57
CA GLN A 94 5.62 4.73 14.78
C GLN A 94 6.58 3.64 14.30
N LEU A 95 6.69 2.59 15.08
CA LEU A 95 7.31 1.34 14.66
C LEU A 95 6.26 0.52 13.88
N LEU A 96 6.47 0.39 12.57
CA LEU A 96 5.54 -0.34 11.70
C LEU A 96 5.71 -1.85 11.85
N HIS A 97 6.97 -2.33 11.85
CA HIS A 97 7.30 -3.70 12.21
C HIS A 97 8.71 -3.79 12.81
N ALA A 98 8.90 -4.78 13.67
CA ALA A 98 10.19 -5.23 14.18
C ALA A 98 10.06 -6.68 14.63
N TYR A 99 10.65 -7.60 13.88
CA TYR A 99 10.56 -9.03 14.14
C TYR A 99 11.84 -9.78 13.81
N LEU A 100 12.06 -10.86 14.52
CA LEU A 100 13.03 -11.89 14.15
C LEU A 100 12.35 -12.90 13.24
N GLN A 101 13.06 -13.33 12.21
CA GLN A 101 12.62 -14.36 11.28
C GLN A 101 13.65 -15.48 11.22
N TYR A 102 13.17 -16.72 11.24
CA TYR A 102 13.98 -17.89 11.02
C TYR A 102 13.44 -18.72 9.87
N ILE A 103 14.31 -19.02 8.89
CA ILE A 103 14.04 -19.91 7.77
C ILE A 103 15.18 -20.94 7.74
N PRO A 104 14.91 -22.23 7.99
CA PRO A 104 15.93 -23.26 7.94
C PRO A 104 16.45 -23.46 6.52
N ALA A 105 17.59 -24.14 6.40
CA ALA A 105 18.19 -24.45 5.09
C ALA A 105 17.30 -25.32 4.20
N SER A 106 16.46 -26.18 4.80
CA SER A 106 15.44 -27.00 4.10
C SER A 106 14.31 -26.14 3.51
N ARG A 107 14.07 -24.93 4.08
CA ARG A 107 12.96 -24.02 3.69
C ARG A 107 11.57 -24.64 3.76
N ASP A 108 11.40 -25.68 4.56
CA ASP A 108 10.13 -26.38 4.79
C ASP A 108 9.23 -25.66 5.80
N TYR A 109 9.79 -24.72 6.59
CA TYR A 109 9.02 -23.82 7.43
C TYR A 109 9.64 -22.43 7.56
N LEU A 110 8.85 -21.49 8.08
CA LEU A 110 9.26 -20.13 8.42
C LEU A 110 8.61 -19.78 9.76
N LEU A 111 9.38 -19.16 10.66
CA LEU A 111 8.90 -18.63 11.94
C LEU A 111 9.22 -17.16 12.04
N ARG A 112 8.31 -16.37 12.61
CA ARG A 112 8.52 -14.95 12.97
C ARG A 112 8.04 -14.68 14.36
N ALA A 113 8.73 -13.78 15.06
CA ALA A 113 8.35 -13.31 16.40
C ALA A 113 8.64 -11.82 16.54
N GLY A 114 7.66 -11.07 17.02
CA GLY A 114 7.70 -9.61 17.18
C GLY A 114 6.54 -8.91 16.47
N ARG A 115 6.69 -7.59 16.28
CA ARG A 115 5.71 -6.79 15.53
C ARG A 115 5.83 -7.05 14.04
N GLN A 116 4.76 -7.52 13.43
CA GLN A 116 4.74 -7.89 12.01
C GLN A 116 3.36 -7.65 11.39
N TYR A 117 3.32 -7.46 10.08
CA TYR A 117 2.09 -7.46 9.33
C TYR A 117 1.77 -8.88 8.86
N ILE A 118 0.57 -9.34 9.17
CA ILE A 118 0.03 -10.62 8.69
C ILE A 118 -0.74 -10.35 7.39
N PHE A 119 -0.42 -11.10 6.37
CA PHE A 119 -1.13 -11.09 5.09
C PHE A 119 -1.48 -12.51 4.67
N GLU A 120 -2.52 -13.06 5.33
CA GLU A 120 -2.97 -14.43 5.14
C GLU A 120 -4.49 -14.48 4.94
N GLY A 121 -4.92 -14.37 3.68
CA GLY A 121 -6.32 -14.37 3.32
C GLY A 121 -7.10 -13.22 3.95
N VAL A 122 -8.03 -13.52 4.89
CA VAL A 122 -8.82 -12.51 5.61
C VAL A 122 -8.03 -11.75 6.66
N ALA A 123 -6.87 -12.23 7.09
CA ALA A 123 -6.01 -11.51 8.00
C ALA A 123 -5.10 -10.56 7.24
N ARG A 124 -5.34 -9.26 7.40
CA ARG A 124 -4.57 -8.15 6.80
C ARG A 124 -4.31 -7.12 7.89
N ASP A 125 -3.54 -7.52 8.93
CA ASP A 125 -3.44 -6.79 10.18
C ASP A 125 -2.02 -6.78 10.72
N SER A 126 -1.69 -5.75 11.49
CA SER A 126 -0.45 -5.72 12.28
C SER A 126 -0.65 -6.48 13.59
N LEU A 127 0.35 -7.25 13.98
CA LEU A 127 0.34 -8.14 15.14
C LEU A 127 1.65 -8.03 15.93
N ASP A 128 1.56 -7.86 17.24
CA ASP A 128 2.65 -8.11 18.18
C ASP A 128 2.51 -9.58 18.67
N GLY A 129 3.30 -10.49 18.08
CA GLY A 129 3.12 -11.91 18.35
C GLY A 129 4.02 -12.81 17.52
N ILE A 130 3.51 -14.01 17.28
CA ILE A 130 4.20 -15.05 16.52
C ILE A 130 3.43 -15.37 15.22
N TYR A 131 4.19 -15.74 14.22
CA TYR A 131 3.69 -16.26 12.95
C TYR A 131 4.55 -17.46 12.54
N GLY A 132 3.90 -18.50 12.07
CA GLY A 132 4.55 -19.68 11.49
C GLY A 132 3.89 -20.09 10.19
N LYS A 133 4.69 -20.56 9.24
CA LYS A 133 4.24 -21.19 8.01
C LYS A 133 5.04 -22.47 7.80
N ALA A 134 4.34 -23.56 7.51
CA ALA A 134 4.95 -24.87 7.22
C ALA A 134 4.44 -25.41 5.88
N TYR A 135 5.35 -25.99 5.12
CA TYR A 135 5.03 -26.73 3.89
C TYR A 135 4.89 -28.22 4.23
N LEU A 136 3.65 -28.67 4.43
CA LEU A 136 3.32 -30.04 4.83
C LEU A 136 3.62 -31.04 3.72
N THR A 137 3.42 -30.60 2.47
CA THR A 137 3.80 -31.29 1.25
C THR A 137 4.21 -30.25 0.20
N PRO A 138 4.78 -30.62 -0.95
CA PRO A 138 5.03 -29.67 -2.04
C PRO A 138 3.79 -28.90 -2.53
N ALA A 139 2.59 -29.42 -2.24
CA ALA A 139 1.34 -28.81 -2.67
C ALA A 139 0.52 -28.20 -1.52
N VAL A 140 0.82 -28.52 -0.26
CA VAL A 140 0.02 -28.08 0.89
C VAL A 140 0.88 -27.29 1.85
N SER A 141 0.44 -26.07 2.17
CA SER A 141 1.05 -25.26 3.24
C SER A 141 0.01 -24.80 4.25
N LEU A 142 0.43 -24.68 5.51
CA LEU A 142 -0.35 -24.16 6.62
C LEU A 142 0.39 -22.98 7.23
N SER A 143 -0.28 -21.86 7.36
CA SER A 143 0.19 -20.72 8.16
C SER A 143 -0.71 -20.51 9.37
N MET A 144 -0.11 -20.08 10.48
CA MET A 144 -0.80 -19.74 11.72
C MET A 144 -0.17 -18.50 12.35
N PHE A 145 -0.96 -17.73 13.07
CA PHE A 145 -0.50 -16.56 13.80
C PHE A 145 -1.29 -16.39 15.11
N ALA A 146 -0.64 -15.80 16.11
CA ALA A 146 -1.28 -15.44 17.37
C ALA A 146 -0.51 -14.29 18.07
N GLY A 147 -1.23 -13.38 18.71
CA GLY A 147 -0.68 -12.26 19.46
C GLY A 147 -1.69 -11.14 19.69
N SER A 148 -1.22 -9.95 20.02
CA SER A 148 -2.07 -8.77 20.18
C SER A 148 -2.18 -7.99 18.88
N PRO A 149 -3.38 -7.61 18.41
CA PRO A 149 -3.55 -6.75 17.24
C PRO A 149 -2.98 -5.37 17.53
N VAL A 150 -2.26 -4.80 16.54
CA VAL A 150 -1.64 -3.49 16.64
C VAL A 150 -2.32 -2.53 15.68
N ALA A 151 -2.70 -1.37 16.20
CA ALA A 151 -3.17 -0.28 15.36
C ALA A 151 -2.02 0.44 14.67
N LEU A 152 -2.22 0.81 13.43
CA LEU A 152 -1.31 1.67 12.69
C LEU A 152 -1.44 3.15 13.07
N ASP A 153 -2.45 3.50 13.87
CA ASP A 153 -2.66 4.84 14.43
C ASP A 153 -2.91 4.71 15.94
N THR A 154 -2.07 5.37 16.73
CA THR A 154 -2.11 5.32 18.19
C THR A 154 -3.35 5.97 18.81
N SER A 155 -4.02 6.88 18.08
CA SER A 155 -5.20 7.59 18.59
C SER A 155 -6.50 6.81 18.43
N ASN A 156 -6.58 5.89 17.48
CA ASN A 156 -7.81 5.15 17.13
C ASN A 156 -7.51 3.70 16.73
N GLY A 157 -6.56 3.08 17.38
CA GLY A 157 -6.12 1.77 16.97
C GLY A 157 -7.16 0.66 17.09
N ARG A 158 -6.91 -0.41 16.35
CA ARG A 158 -7.68 -1.63 16.50
C ARG A 158 -7.52 -2.10 17.94
N GLN A 159 -8.61 -2.09 18.69
CA GLN A 159 -8.63 -2.58 20.06
C GLN A 159 -8.80 -4.10 20.01
N GLY A 160 -8.09 -4.78 20.88
CA GLY A 160 -8.21 -6.21 21.05
C GLY A 160 -7.07 -6.75 21.91
N ASP A 161 -7.39 -7.71 22.74
CA ASP A 161 -6.44 -8.35 23.63
C ASP A 161 -5.69 -9.46 22.91
N LEU A 162 -6.42 -10.18 22.03
CA LEU A 162 -5.91 -11.36 21.34
C LEU A 162 -6.42 -11.40 19.91
N MET A 163 -5.51 -11.67 19.01
CA MET A 163 -5.79 -12.02 17.60
C MET A 163 -5.13 -13.35 17.31
N PHE A 164 -5.86 -14.27 16.66
CA PHE A 164 -5.29 -15.47 16.11
C PHE A 164 -6.00 -15.90 14.83
N GLY A 165 -5.35 -16.78 14.10
CA GLY A 165 -5.91 -17.33 12.88
C GLY A 165 -4.88 -18.12 12.07
N GLY A 166 -5.24 -18.41 10.84
CA GLY A 166 -4.36 -19.13 9.93
C GLY A 166 -4.95 -19.28 8.53
N LYS A 167 -4.16 -19.86 7.65
CA LYS A 167 -4.55 -20.17 6.27
C LYS A 167 -4.01 -21.54 5.87
N LEU A 168 -4.88 -22.37 5.34
CA LEU A 168 -4.53 -23.59 4.65
C LEU A 168 -4.53 -23.31 3.15
N THR A 169 -3.43 -23.63 2.48
CA THR A 169 -3.29 -23.41 1.03
C THR A 169 -2.96 -24.70 0.34
N TYR A 170 -3.67 -24.97 -0.76
CA TYR A 170 -3.38 -26.06 -1.70
C TYR A 170 -2.95 -25.44 -3.04
N SER A 171 -1.71 -25.69 -3.44
CA SER A 171 -1.13 -25.03 -4.61
C SER A 171 -0.35 -25.99 -5.49
N LYS A 172 -0.39 -25.73 -6.80
CA LYS A 172 0.49 -26.34 -7.79
C LYS A 172 1.09 -25.22 -8.64
N PRO A 173 2.37 -24.95 -8.53
CA PRO A 173 3.02 -23.84 -9.25
C PRO A 173 2.66 -23.83 -10.74
N GLY A 174 2.27 -22.64 -11.24
CA GLY A 174 1.88 -22.40 -12.63
C GLY A 174 0.52 -22.99 -13.05
N ARG A 175 -0.29 -23.49 -12.11
CA ARG A 175 -1.63 -24.03 -12.41
C ARG A 175 -2.71 -23.47 -11.49
N TYR A 176 -2.56 -23.62 -10.18
CA TYR A 176 -3.55 -23.15 -9.22
C TYR A 176 -2.94 -22.91 -7.86
N ASP A 177 -3.56 -21.99 -7.14
CA ASP A 177 -3.39 -21.72 -5.72
C ASP A 177 -4.79 -21.49 -5.14
N ALA A 178 -5.17 -22.26 -4.14
CA ALA A 178 -6.46 -22.14 -3.48
C ALA A 178 -6.25 -22.20 -1.96
N GLY A 179 -6.85 -21.26 -1.24
CA GLY A 179 -6.69 -21.16 0.19
C GLY A 179 -7.99 -20.93 0.94
N ILE A 180 -8.04 -21.42 2.16
CA ILE A 180 -9.08 -21.10 3.14
C ILE A 180 -8.39 -20.48 4.35
N SER A 181 -8.89 -19.35 4.82
CA SER A 181 -8.31 -18.59 5.90
C SER A 181 -9.35 -18.24 6.96
N HIS A 182 -8.90 -18.15 8.20
CA HIS A 182 -9.71 -17.77 9.35
C HIS A 182 -8.97 -16.72 10.19
N LYS A 183 -9.72 -15.75 10.72
CA LYS A 183 -9.23 -14.75 11.65
C LYS A 183 -10.24 -14.54 12.78
N TYR A 184 -9.72 -14.45 13.99
CA TYR A 184 -10.48 -14.13 15.19
C TYR A 184 -9.78 -13.02 15.98
N ILE A 185 -10.55 -12.04 16.46
CA ILE A 185 -10.09 -10.99 17.38
C ILE A 185 -11.04 -10.92 18.56
N SER A 186 -10.49 -10.94 19.78
CA SER A 186 -11.21 -10.64 21.00
C SER A 186 -10.82 -9.30 21.60
N ASP A 187 -11.75 -8.67 22.30
CA ASP A 187 -11.54 -7.46 23.11
C ASP A 187 -12.27 -7.64 24.45
N ASN A 188 -11.53 -7.47 25.56
CA ASN A 188 -12.04 -7.70 26.91
C ASN A 188 -12.73 -9.07 27.09
N GLY A 189 -12.14 -10.11 26.47
CA GLY A 189 -12.67 -11.47 26.50
C GLY A 189 -13.94 -11.69 25.65
N SER A 190 -14.43 -10.69 24.97
CA SER A 190 -15.58 -10.79 24.07
C SER A 190 -15.13 -10.89 22.61
N ARG A 191 -15.89 -11.64 21.81
CA ARG A 191 -15.66 -11.72 20.36
C ARG A 191 -15.89 -10.36 19.71
N HIS A 192 -14.87 -9.81 19.09
CA HIS A 192 -14.90 -8.49 18.45
C HIS A 192 -14.96 -8.59 16.92
N GLU A 193 -14.18 -9.49 16.34
CA GLU A 193 -14.19 -9.76 14.90
C GLU A 193 -13.92 -11.24 14.67
N GLU A 194 -14.66 -11.84 13.75
CA GLU A 194 -14.38 -13.18 13.26
C GLU A 194 -14.73 -13.27 11.78
N SER A 195 -13.80 -13.79 10.99
CA SER A 195 -13.94 -13.84 9.54
C SER A 195 -13.39 -15.14 8.98
N LEU A 196 -14.07 -15.64 7.96
CA LEU A 196 -13.65 -16.77 7.13
C LEU A 196 -13.46 -16.29 5.70
N GLY A 197 -12.43 -16.74 5.02
CA GLY A 197 -12.20 -16.35 3.62
C GLY A 197 -11.67 -17.47 2.76
N THR A 198 -11.86 -17.27 1.46
CA THR A 198 -11.33 -18.15 0.42
C THR A 198 -10.57 -17.31 -0.60
N ASP A 199 -9.42 -17.81 -1.05
CA ASP A 199 -8.63 -17.24 -2.12
C ASP A 199 -8.47 -18.28 -3.22
N VAL A 200 -8.50 -17.83 -4.47
CA VAL A 200 -8.27 -18.70 -5.63
C VAL A 200 -7.46 -17.98 -6.68
N MET A 201 -6.45 -18.66 -7.20
CA MET A 201 -5.73 -18.30 -8.41
C MET A 201 -5.68 -19.53 -9.30
N LEU A 202 -6.22 -19.42 -10.52
CA LEU A 202 -6.19 -20.47 -11.51
C LEU A 202 -5.44 -19.98 -12.75
N GLN A 203 -4.53 -20.80 -13.25
CA GLN A 203 -3.87 -20.60 -14.54
C GLN A 203 -4.38 -21.67 -15.51
N LEU A 204 -5.17 -21.25 -16.48
CA LEU A 204 -5.80 -22.09 -17.48
C LEU A 204 -4.97 -22.12 -18.77
N PRO A 205 -5.21 -23.07 -19.70
CA PRO A 205 -4.59 -23.07 -21.02
C PRO A 205 -4.79 -21.74 -21.76
N GLY A 206 -3.83 -21.35 -22.60
CA GLY A 206 -3.86 -20.07 -23.31
C GLY A 206 -3.46 -18.86 -22.48
N ASN A 207 -2.77 -19.06 -21.33
CA ASN A 207 -2.38 -18.03 -20.37
C ASN A 207 -3.57 -17.27 -19.75
N VAL A 208 -4.75 -17.87 -19.80
CA VAL A 208 -5.94 -17.36 -19.10
C VAL A 208 -5.73 -17.52 -17.60
N SER A 209 -5.98 -16.49 -16.81
CA SER A 209 -5.91 -16.60 -15.35
C SER A 209 -7.15 -16.01 -14.67
N LEU A 210 -7.58 -16.71 -13.62
CA LEU A 210 -8.63 -16.24 -12.71
C LEU A 210 -7.99 -15.96 -11.34
N LEU A 211 -8.23 -14.77 -10.82
CA LEU A 211 -7.92 -14.38 -9.45
C LEU A 211 -9.23 -14.15 -8.71
N GLY A 212 -9.34 -14.66 -7.50
CA GLY A 212 -10.56 -14.51 -6.73
C GLY A 212 -10.34 -14.51 -5.24
N HIS A 213 -11.14 -13.72 -4.55
CA HIS A 213 -11.17 -13.63 -3.10
C HIS A 213 -12.60 -13.43 -2.62
N SER A 214 -12.97 -14.13 -1.53
CA SER A 214 -14.24 -13.93 -0.84
C SER A 214 -14.02 -13.95 0.66
N ALA A 215 -14.72 -13.08 1.39
CA ALA A 215 -14.66 -12.99 2.84
C ALA A 215 -16.05 -12.94 3.44
N LEU A 216 -16.29 -13.79 4.45
CA LEU A 216 -17.51 -13.89 5.23
C LEU A 216 -17.24 -13.34 6.63
N ASN A 217 -18.11 -12.47 7.11
CA ASN A 217 -18.16 -12.05 8.51
C ASN A 217 -18.97 -13.08 9.31
N LEU A 218 -18.31 -13.83 10.21
CA LEU A 218 -18.98 -14.87 11.00
C LEU A 218 -19.79 -14.30 12.18
N MET A 219 -19.68 -13.00 12.46
CA MET A 219 -20.50 -12.35 13.51
C MET A 219 -21.87 -11.98 13.01
N THR A 220 -22.00 -11.57 11.76
CA THR A 220 -23.27 -11.22 11.10
C THR A 220 -23.80 -12.35 10.24
N SER A 221 -22.97 -13.32 9.88
CA SER A 221 -23.21 -14.37 8.90
C SER A 221 -23.43 -13.86 7.49
N ASP A 222 -22.88 -12.68 7.18
CA ASP A 222 -23.01 -12.01 5.89
C ASP A 222 -21.68 -11.93 5.13
N TRP A 223 -21.80 -11.92 3.81
CA TRP A 223 -20.65 -11.71 2.94
C TRP A 223 -20.15 -10.26 3.05
N ARG A 224 -18.87 -10.12 3.41
CA ARG A 224 -18.18 -8.84 3.55
C ARG A 224 -17.60 -8.35 2.24
N GLU A 225 -17.01 -9.27 1.47
CA GLU A 225 -16.22 -8.95 0.28
C GLU A 225 -16.25 -10.11 -0.71
N HIS A 226 -16.41 -9.76 -1.99
CA HIS A 226 -16.04 -10.62 -3.12
C HIS A 226 -15.21 -9.79 -4.09
N SER A 227 -14.14 -10.36 -4.63
CA SER A 227 -13.33 -9.72 -5.67
C SER A 227 -12.81 -10.78 -6.62
N TYR A 228 -13.22 -10.72 -7.88
CA TYR A 228 -12.84 -11.67 -8.91
C TYR A 228 -12.40 -10.93 -10.17
N GLU A 229 -11.30 -11.36 -10.74
CA GLU A 229 -10.76 -10.86 -12.00
C GLU A 229 -10.37 -12.03 -12.89
N LEU A 230 -10.80 -11.99 -14.15
CA LEU A 230 -10.40 -12.92 -15.19
C LEU A 230 -9.51 -12.20 -16.19
N ARG A 231 -8.35 -12.76 -16.50
CA ARG A 231 -7.41 -12.23 -17.47
C ARG A 231 -7.42 -13.11 -18.71
N LEU A 232 -7.70 -12.52 -19.87
CA LEU A 232 -7.86 -13.17 -21.16
C LEU A 232 -6.89 -12.57 -22.19
N PRO A 233 -5.65 -13.08 -22.31
CA PRO A 233 -4.72 -12.60 -23.34
C PRO A 233 -5.06 -13.19 -24.70
N LEU A 234 -5.18 -12.33 -25.72
CA LEU A 234 -5.54 -12.66 -27.10
C LEU A 234 -4.60 -11.97 -28.10
N LYS A 235 -3.42 -12.53 -28.34
CA LYS A 235 -2.38 -11.94 -29.21
C LYS A 235 -2.01 -10.50 -28.81
N GLN A 236 -2.50 -9.50 -29.56
CA GLN A 236 -2.28 -8.07 -29.29
C GLN A 236 -3.30 -7.46 -28.33
N PHE A 237 -4.27 -8.24 -27.86
CA PHE A 237 -5.31 -7.80 -26.95
C PHE A 237 -5.22 -8.55 -25.63
N GLU A 238 -5.66 -7.90 -24.57
CA GLU A 238 -5.90 -8.54 -23.27
C GLU A 238 -7.19 -7.96 -22.70
N PHE A 239 -8.10 -8.83 -22.25
CA PHE A 239 -9.33 -8.42 -21.59
C PHE A 239 -9.27 -8.84 -20.11
N ARG A 240 -9.70 -7.94 -19.22
CA ARG A 240 -9.76 -8.16 -17.78
C ARG A 240 -11.14 -7.80 -17.25
N PRO A 241 -12.16 -8.64 -17.45
CA PRO A 241 -13.42 -8.47 -16.75
C PRO A 241 -13.23 -8.75 -15.26
N PHE A 242 -13.91 -7.96 -14.43
CA PHE A 242 -13.87 -8.11 -12.99
C PHE A 242 -15.22 -7.82 -12.35
N LEU A 243 -15.39 -8.37 -11.15
CA LEU A 243 -16.53 -8.14 -10.27
C LEU A 243 -16.01 -7.93 -8.86
N GLN A 244 -16.48 -6.87 -8.20
CA GLN A 244 -16.17 -6.56 -6.80
C GLN A 244 -17.46 -6.25 -6.07
N TYR A 245 -17.57 -6.77 -4.86
CA TYR A 245 -18.68 -6.56 -3.94
C TYR A 245 -18.13 -6.24 -2.57
N TYR A 246 -18.62 -5.19 -1.94
CA TYR A 246 -18.23 -4.77 -0.60
C TYR A 246 -19.47 -4.39 0.19
N ARG A 247 -19.63 -4.97 1.38
CA ARG A 247 -20.59 -4.51 2.39
C ARG A 247 -19.80 -3.76 3.46
N TYR A 248 -19.95 -2.45 3.50
CA TYR A 248 -19.11 -1.58 4.34
C TYR A 248 -19.29 -1.82 5.83
N GLU A 249 -20.53 -2.13 6.29
CA GLU A 249 -20.81 -2.46 7.68
C GLU A 249 -20.01 -3.68 8.16
N ASP A 250 -19.93 -4.71 7.33
CA ASP A 250 -19.23 -5.96 7.65
C ASP A 250 -17.72 -5.85 7.42
N TYR A 251 -17.30 -4.94 6.58
CA TYR A 251 -15.88 -4.68 6.31
C TYR A 251 -15.24 -3.87 7.44
N PHE A 252 -15.93 -2.83 7.90
CA PHE A 252 -15.52 -1.97 8.99
C PHE A 252 -16.40 -2.28 10.20
N SER A 253 -16.08 -3.27 10.99
CA SER A 253 -16.82 -3.67 12.18
C SER A 253 -17.43 -2.47 12.91
N LYS A 254 -18.72 -2.51 13.22
CA LYS A 254 -19.47 -1.44 13.94
C LYS A 254 -18.81 -0.99 15.25
N ARG A 255 -17.96 -1.84 15.83
CA ARG A 255 -17.29 -1.58 17.11
C ARG A 255 -15.83 -1.15 16.95
N SER A 256 -15.30 -1.16 15.74
CA SER A 256 -13.93 -0.77 15.49
C SER A 256 -13.83 0.76 15.49
N ASN A 257 -13.25 1.34 16.53
CA ASN A 257 -12.72 2.70 16.55
C ASN A 257 -11.44 2.84 15.72
N SER A 258 -11.18 1.91 14.78
CA SER A 258 -9.98 1.94 13.97
C SER A 258 -10.00 3.16 13.07
N ALA A 259 -8.89 3.87 13.03
CA ALA A 259 -8.63 4.95 12.10
C ALA A 259 -8.42 4.36 10.69
N THR A 260 -9.50 3.94 10.06
CA THR A 260 -9.46 3.63 8.65
C THR A 260 -9.63 4.92 7.86
N PRO A 261 -8.95 5.08 6.69
CA PRO A 261 -9.17 6.21 5.80
C PRO A 261 -10.64 6.39 5.39
N PHE A 262 -11.43 5.33 5.54
CA PHE A 262 -12.84 5.27 5.19
C PHE A 262 -13.78 5.25 6.40
N ARG A 263 -13.35 5.83 7.53
CA ARG A 263 -14.14 5.91 8.77
C ARG A 263 -15.55 6.48 8.56
N PHE A 264 -15.72 7.37 7.59
CA PHE A 264 -17.02 7.94 7.22
C PHE A 264 -17.99 6.90 6.64
N LEU A 265 -17.52 5.73 6.23
CA LEU A 265 -18.34 4.61 5.76
C LEU A 265 -18.72 3.63 6.87
N GLN A 266 -18.21 3.82 8.09
CA GLN A 266 -18.61 3.00 9.24
C GLN A 266 -20.08 3.26 9.60
N GLY A 267 -20.81 2.17 9.86
CA GLY A 267 -22.22 2.25 10.26
C GLY A 267 -23.17 2.56 9.11
N THR A 268 -22.72 2.51 7.87
CA THR A 268 -23.59 2.51 6.70
C THR A 268 -23.86 1.07 6.29
N ASP A 269 -25.12 0.72 6.12
CA ASP A 269 -25.54 -0.58 5.56
C ASP A 269 -25.27 -0.64 4.03
N ASN A 270 -24.45 0.26 3.52
CA ASN A 270 -24.21 0.42 2.10
C ASN A 270 -23.43 -0.75 1.52
N VAL A 271 -23.97 -1.29 0.47
CA VAL A 271 -23.32 -2.26 -0.40
C VAL A 271 -22.82 -1.54 -1.64
N LEU A 272 -21.59 -1.81 -2.02
CA LEU A 272 -21.03 -1.39 -3.30
C LEU A 272 -20.77 -2.61 -4.16
N THR A 273 -21.38 -2.67 -5.33
CA THR A 273 -21.02 -3.62 -6.40
C THR A 273 -20.34 -2.86 -7.53
N VAL A 274 -19.18 -3.34 -7.96
CA VAL A 274 -18.47 -2.81 -9.12
C VAL A 274 -18.26 -3.95 -10.10
N ALA A 275 -18.87 -3.83 -11.28
CA ALA A 275 -18.63 -4.73 -12.38
C ALA A 275 -17.99 -3.97 -13.54
N GLY A 276 -16.98 -4.53 -14.16
CA GLY A 276 -16.29 -3.82 -15.22
C GLY A 276 -15.39 -4.68 -16.07
N THR A 277 -14.74 -4.03 -17.02
CA THR A 277 -13.70 -4.65 -17.84
C THR A 277 -12.64 -3.64 -18.22
N GLU A 278 -11.41 -4.10 -18.35
CA GLU A 278 -10.33 -3.35 -18.99
C GLU A 278 -9.92 -4.11 -20.24
N ALA A 279 -9.86 -3.42 -21.36
CA ALA A 279 -9.43 -3.96 -22.64
C ALA A 279 -8.12 -3.26 -23.03
N PHE A 280 -7.06 -4.03 -23.12
CA PHE A 280 -5.74 -3.57 -23.54
C PHE A 280 -5.52 -3.95 -24.99
N TRP A 281 -4.96 -3.03 -25.74
CA TRP A 281 -4.52 -3.21 -27.11
C TRP A 281 -3.07 -2.76 -27.25
N TYR A 282 -2.23 -3.68 -27.71
CA TYR A 282 -0.80 -3.47 -27.95
C TYR A 282 -0.49 -3.47 -29.44
N PRO A 283 -0.75 -2.36 -30.17
CA PRO A 283 -0.51 -2.31 -31.62
C PRO A 283 0.97 -2.46 -31.98
N SER A 284 1.86 -2.10 -31.07
CA SER A 284 3.30 -2.29 -31.21
C SER A 284 3.95 -2.38 -29.81
N GLU A 285 5.24 -2.68 -29.75
CA GLU A 285 6.04 -2.63 -28.51
C GLU A 285 6.15 -1.21 -27.90
N HIS A 286 5.86 -0.19 -28.70
CA HIS A 286 5.92 1.22 -28.30
C HIS A 286 4.55 1.82 -27.96
N ALA A 287 3.47 1.17 -28.34
CA ALA A 287 2.14 1.74 -28.19
C ALA A 287 1.22 0.81 -27.39
N GLU A 288 0.47 1.40 -26.48
CA GLU A 288 -0.53 0.71 -25.66
C GLU A 288 -1.78 1.59 -25.60
N CYS A 289 -2.94 0.99 -25.81
CA CYS A 289 -4.24 1.62 -25.63
C CYS A 289 -5.04 0.80 -24.61
N VAL A 290 -5.68 1.48 -23.67
CA VAL A 290 -6.51 0.84 -22.64
C VAL A 290 -7.88 1.47 -22.63
N LEU A 291 -8.91 0.67 -22.87
CA LEU A 291 -10.30 1.06 -22.68
C LEU A 291 -10.79 0.43 -21.37
N LYS A 292 -11.32 1.27 -20.47
CA LYS A 292 -11.87 0.82 -19.18
C LYS A 292 -13.35 1.17 -19.12
N PHE A 293 -14.11 0.19 -18.68
CA PHE A 293 -15.52 0.37 -18.33
C PHE A 293 -15.75 -0.14 -16.91
N LYS A 294 -16.40 0.67 -16.07
CA LYS A 294 -16.79 0.30 -14.71
C LYS A 294 -18.22 0.74 -14.45
N ASN A 295 -19.04 -0.19 -13.99
CA ASN A 295 -20.38 0.10 -13.49
C ASN A 295 -20.34 -0.02 -11.96
N TYR A 296 -20.70 1.06 -11.29
CA TYR A 296 -20.82 1.16 -9.84
C TYR A 296 -22.28 1.13 -9.48
N GLU A 297 -22.65 0.29 -8.54
CA GLU A 297 -23.99 0.18 -8.00
C GLU A 297 -23.91 0.30 -6.48
N TYR A 298 -24.46 1.39 -5.95
CA TYR A 298 -24.58 1.68 -4.53
C TYR A 298 -26.01 1.44 -4.08
N ASP A 299 -26.17 0.69 -3.01
CA ASP A 299 -27.49 0.16 -2.60
C ASP A 299 -28.50 1.23 -2.19
N GLN A 300 -28.13 2.36 -1.62
CA GLN A 300 -29.12 3.25 -1.04
C GLN A 300 -28.93 4.76 -1.27
N ARG A 301 -27.74 5.28 -1.44
CA ARG A 301 -27.52 6.72 -1.36
C ARG A 301 -27.14 7.42 -2.66
N PHE A 302 -26.38 6.77 -3.51
CA PHE A 302 -25.76 7.41 -4.66
C PHE A 302 -26.21 6.85 -6.02
N GLY A 303 -27.11 5.86 -6.01
CA GLY A 303 -27.58 5.19 -7.22
C GLY A 303 -26.46 4.54 -8.02
N GLY A 304 -26.71 4.26 -9.27
CA GLY A 304 -25.72 3.70 -10.19
C GLY A 304 -24.83 4.78 -10.81
N SER A 305 -23.58 4.42 -11.12
CA SER A 305 -22.67 5.30 -11.87
C SER A 305 -21.84 4.48 -12.85
N GLN A 306 -21.53 5.05 -13.99
CA GLN A 306 -20.74 4.40 -15.03
C GLN A 306 -19.51 5.25 -15.37
N LEU A 307 -18.34 4.63 -15.37
CA LEU A 307 -17.08 5.24 -15.76
C LEU A 307 -16.58 4.63 -17.06
N TYR A 308 -16.32 5.46 -18.03
CA TYR A 308 -15.67 5.12 -19.28
C TYR A 308 -14.35 5.86 -19.36
N THR A 309 -13.25 5.16 -19.65
CA THR A 309 -11.93 5.78 -19.75
C THR A 309 -11.18 5.19 -20.93
N LEU A 310 -10.57 6.06 -21.73
CA LEU A 310 -9.63 5.71 -22.79
C LEU A 310 -8.26 6.27 -22.42
N LEU A 311 -7.25 5.41 -22.37
CA LEU A 311 -5.85 5.76 -22.13
C LEU A 311 -5.01 5.33 -23.34
N ALA A 312 -4.18 6.21 -23.85
CA ALA A 312 -3.17 5.92 -24.86
C ALA A 312 -1.78 6.22 -24.30
N ILE A 313 -0.85 5.28 -24.48
CA ILE A 313 0.53 5.39 -23.99
C ILE A 313 1.48 5.17 -25.17
N TRP A 314 2.49 6.03 -25.26
CA TRP A 314 3.60 5.87 -26.19
C TRP A 314 4.93 5.77 -25.44
N LYS A 315 5.68 4.68 -25.68
CA LYS A 315 6.98 4.37 -25.09
C LYS A 315 8.07 4.55 -26.14
N TRP A 316 9.01 5.52 -25.96
CA TRP A 316 10.05 5.79 -26.97
C TRP A 316 11.45 5.37 -26.56
N LYS A 317 11.65 5.06 -25.29
CA LYS A 317 12.88 4.53 -24.70
C LYS A 317 12.56 3.60 -23.56
N ILE A 318 13.54 2.83 -23.11
CA ILE A 318 13.42 2.08 -21.88
C ILE A 318 13.10 3.06 -20.74
N LEU A 319 11.99 2.82 -20.05
CA LEU A 319 11.47 3.65 -18.95
C LEU A 319 11.20 5.12 -19.34
N SER A 320 10.81 5.37 -20.60
CA SER A 320 10.36 6.71 -21.02
C SER A 320 9.06 6.60 -21.80
N GLU A 321 8.05 7.35 -21.33
CA GLU A 321 6.71 7.28 -21.92
C GLU A 321 5.95 8.61 -21.81
N VAL A 322 4.98 8.78 -22.66
CA VAL A 322 3.94 9.79 -22.58
C VAL A 322 2.59 9.10 -22.65
N GLY A 323 1.64 9.57 -21.87
CA GLY A 323 0.27 9.07 -21.89
C GLY A 323 -0.75 10.19 -21.91
N ALA A 324 -1.89 9.89 -22.51
CA ALA A 324 -3.07 10.74 -22.47
C ALA A 324 -4.29 9.89 -22.12
N GLU A 325 -5.08 10.37 -21.17
CA GLU A 325 -6.30 9.72 -20.70
C GLU A 325 -7.48 10.68 -20.87
N PHE A 326 -8.59 10.15 -21.33
CA PHE A 326 -9.88 10.83 -21.34
C PHE A 326 -10.92 9.92 -20.69
N GLY A 327 -11.75 10.48 -19.80
CA GLY A 327 -12.79 9.75 -19.10
C GLY A 327 -14.09 10.51 -18.97
N ARG A 328 -15.18 9.76 -18.85
CA ARG A 328 -16.52 10.25 -18.53
C ARG A 328 -17.10 9.44 -17.37
N MET A 329 -17.45 10.11 -16.28
CA MET A 329 -18.29 9.56 -15.24
C MET A 329 -19.73 10.00 -15.49
N GLN A 330 -20.63 9.03 -15.52
CA GLN A 330 -22.07 9.24 -15.68
C GLN A 330 -22.80 8.67 -14.47
N GLY A 331 -23.04 9.49 -13.47
CA GLY A 331 -23.76 9.12 -12.27
C GLY A 331 -25.26 9.33 -12.40
N SER A 332 -26.05 8.62 -11.59
CA SER A 332 -27.48 8.90 -11.39
C SER A 332 -27.68 10.26 -10.76
N ASP A 333 -26.79 10.62 -9.83
CA ASP A 333 -26.74 11.95 -9.22
C ASP A 333 -25.90 12.88 -10.08
N SER A 334 -26.34 14.13 -10.25
CA SER A 334 -25.64 15.15 -11.04
C SER A 334 -24.26 15.50 -10.49
N GLU A 335 -24.06 15.47 -9.17
CA GLU A 335 -22.77 15.69 -8.52
C GLU A 335 -21.71 14.64 -8.92
N ASN A 336 -22.14 13.46 -9.36
CA ASN A 336 -21.30 12.37 -9.85
C ASN A 336 -21.16 12.32 -11.37
N ARG A 337 -21.40 13.44 -12.06
CA ARG A 337 -21.25 13.54 -13.53
C ARG A 337 -20.13 14.48 -13.87
N TYR A 338 -19.10 13.96 -14.55
CA TYR A 338 -17.97 14.77 -14.96
C TYR A 338 -17.23 14.16 -16.14
N TYR A 339 -16.50 15.02 -16.85
CA TYR A 339 -15.45 14.63 -17.78
C TYR A 339 -14.09 14.82 -17.13
N GLN A 340 -13.16 13.95 -17.45
CA GLN A 340 -11.76 14.10 -17.03
C GLN A 340 -10.82 13.94 -18.23
N GLY A 341 -9.77 14.74 -18.24
CA GLY A 341 -8.64 14.60 -19.14
C GLY A 341 -7.35 14.61 -18.36
N ARG A 342 -6.42 13.73 -18.69
CA ARG A 342 -5.09 13.68 -18.10
C ARG A 342 -4.04 13.50 -19.16
N GLY A 343 -2.94 14.27 -19.06
CA GLY A 343 -1.73 14.08 -19.84
C GLY A 343 -0.56 13.92 -18.92
N TYR A 344 0.31 12.95 -19.16
CA TYR A 344 1.50 12.75 -18.37
C TYR A 344 2.69 12.33 -19.21
N PHE A 345 3.88 12.57 -18.69
CA PHE A 345 5.10 12.02 -19.27
C PHE A 345 6.09 11.62 -18.17
N TYR A 346 6.88 10.61 -18.49
CA TYR A 346 8.05 10.21 -17.75
C TYR A 346 9.22 10.11 -18.74
N TRP A 347 10.27 10.88 -18.51
CA TRP A 347 11.46 10.90 -19.34
C TRP A 347 12.69 10.49 -18.53
N ASN A 348 13.22 9.32 -18.84
CA ASN A 348 14.47 8.83 -18.25
C ASN A 348 15.67 9.43 -18.96
N ILE A 349 16.45 10.23 -18.24
CA ILE A 349 17.66 10.92 -18.69
C ILE A 349 18.79 10.49 -17.75
N SER A 350 19.28 9.24 -17.90
CA SER A 350 20.30 8.69 -17.00
C SER A 350 21.44 9.68 -16.76
N PRO A 351 21.84 9.94 -15.49
CA PRO A 351 21.45 9.26 -14.25
C PRO A 351 20.17 9.80 -13.57
N GLY A 352 19.35 10.57 -14.25
CA GLY A 352 18.16 11.21 -13.71
C GLY A 352 16.90 10.93 -14.53
N PHE A 353 15.82 11.61 -14.15
CA PHE A 353 14.55 11.59 -14.84
C PHE A 353 13.77 12.89 -14.63
N VAL A 354 12.83 13.17 -15.52
CA VAL A 354 11.86 14.25 -15.42
C VAL A 354 10.45 13.69 -15.59
N THR A 355 9.49 14.23 -14.84
CA THR A 355 8.08 13.85 -14.90
C THR A 355 7.21 15.08 -15.03
N GLY A 356 6.10 14.95 -15.73
CA GLY A 356 5.02 15.94 -15.74
C GLY A 356 3.69 15.22 -15.75
N ASP A 357 2.69 15.80 -15.10
CA ASP A 357 1.33 15.31 -15.03
C ASP A 357 0.38 16.52 -14.99
N VAL A 358 -0.64 16.50 -15.81
CA VAL A 358 -1.72 17.48 -15.79
C VAL A 358 -3.04 16.73 -15.87
N MET A 359 -3.95 17.03 -14.94
CA MET A 359 -5.30 16.48 -14.92
C MET A 359 -6.30 17.61 -14.81
N TYR A 360 -7.30 17.56 -15.68
CA TYR A 360 -8.42 18.49 -15.70
C TYR A 360 -9.73 17.71 -15.56
N VAL A 361 -10.61 18.16 -14.66
CA VAL A 361 -11.94 17.62 -14.45
C VAL A 361 -12.94 18.73 -14.68
N ASN A 362 -13.99 18.46 -15.48
CA ASN A 362 -15.10 19.35 -15.71
C ASN A 362 -16.39 18.69 -15.20
N TYR A 363 -16.98 19.26 -14.18
CA TYR A 363 -18.21 18.79 -13.53
C TYR A 363 -19.43 19.27 -14.31
N ASP A 364 -20.44 18.43 -14.47
CA ASP A 364 -21.69 18.81 -15.14
C ASP A 364 -22.47 19.85 -14.27
N GLU A 365 -22.36 19.74 -12.95
CA GLU A 365 -22.88 20.72 -11.99
C GLU A 365 -21.76 21.24 -11.08
N ALA A 366 -21.90 22.49 -10.65
CA ALA A 366 -20.89 23.11 -9.80
C ALA A 366 -20.85 22.46 -8.42
N ILE A 367 -19.64 22.06 -7.99
CA ILE A 367 -19.35 21.64 -6.62
C ILE A 367 -18.85 22.87 -5.88
N TYR A 368 -19.57 23.33 -4.83
CA TYR A 368 -19.27 24.55 -4.07
C TYR A 368 -19.04 25.82 -4.91
N THR A 369 -19.59 26.00 -6.03
CA THR A 369 -19.40 27.17 -6.94
C THR A 369 -18.37 26.99 -8.05
N LYS A 370 -17.66 25.85 -8.11
CA LYS A 370 -16.69 25.58 -9.19
C LYS A 370 -17.16 24.44 -10.08
N ASN A 371 -17.04 24.68 -11.38
CA ASN A 371 -17.41 23.71 -12.41
C ASN A 371 -16.20 22.85 -12.83
N SER A 372 -15.01 23.12 -12.33
CA SER A 372 -13.81 22.40 -12.78
C SER A 372 -12.75 22.29 -11.71
N SER A 373 -11.89 21.29 -11.87
CA SER A 373 -10.66 21.13 -11.12
C SER A 373 -9.47 21.00 -12.07
N LEU A 374 -8.34 21.58 -11.67
CA LEU A 374 -7.07 21.44 -12.35
C LEU A 374 -6.02 20.97 -11.35
N PHE A 375 -5.31 19.92 -11.69
CA PHE A 375 -4.12 19.45 -11.00
C PHE A 375 -2.95 19.42 -11.97
N THR A 376 -1.80 19.92 -11.56
CA THR A 376 -0.56 19.89 -12.33
C THR A 376 0.60 19.52 -11.42
N SER A 377 1.43 18.59 -11.85
CA SER A 377 2.65 18.19 -11.15
C SER A 377 3.83 18.17 -12.12
N VAL A 378 4.93 18.74 -11.67
CA VAL A 378 6.21 18.66 -12.37
C VAL A 378 7.25 18.17 -11.38
N GLY A 379 8.08 17.22 -11.79
CA GLY A 379 9.11 16.69 -10.92
C GLY A 379 10.31 16.15 -11.68
N GLY A 380 11.36 15.90 -10.92
CA GLY A 380 12.56 15.27 -11.45
C GLY A 380 13.39 14.67 -10.33
N GLY A 381 14.33 13.85 -10.70
CA GLY A 381 15.23 13.23 -9.76
C GLY A 381 16.52 12.81 -10.41
N VAL A 382 17.52 12.63 -9.56
CA VAL A 382 18.85 12.19 -9.99
C VAL A 382 19.40 11.16 -9.01
N LYS A 383 20.13 10.21 -9.54
CA LYS A 383 20.78 9.15 -8.77
C LYS A 383 22.28 9.41 -8.71
N PHE A 384 22.84 9.24 -7.54
CA PHE A 384 24.26 9.46 -7.23
C PHE A 384 24.87 8.19 -6.63
N LEU A 385 26.20 8.16 -6.58
CA LEU A 385 26.95 7.13 -5.88
C LEU A 385 26.52 5.69 -6.26
N ARG A 386 26.38 5.42 -7.56
CA ARG A 386 25.94 4.12 -8.08
C ARG A 386 24.59 3.68 -7.48
N ASP A 387 23.59 4.58 -7.53
CA ASP A 387 22.25 4.36 -7.01
C ASP A 387 22.10 4.27 -5.47
N THR A 388 23.20 4.47 -4.72
CA THR A 388 23.16 4.50 -3.25
C THR A 388 22.39 5.70 -2.70
N LEU A 389 22.46 6.84 -3.39
CA LEU A 389 21.74 8.07 -3.03
C LEU A 389 20.90 8.52 -4.21
N SER A 390 19.62 8.81 -3.97
CA SER A 390 18.77 9.48 -4.94
C SER A 390 18.07 10.69 -4.33
N VAL A 391 17.93 11.73 -5.15
CA VAL A 391 17.25 12.98 -4.81
C VAL A 391 16.13 13.19 -5.79
N LYS A 392 14.92 13.47 -5.32
CA LYS A 392 13.75 13.83 -6.12
C LYS A 392 13.14 15.11 -5.61
N LEU A 393 12.78 16.00 -6.52
CA LEU A 393 12.04 17.24 -6.25
C LEU A 393 10.77 17.21 -7.09
N SER A 394 9.64 17.63 -6.51
CA SER A 394 8.40 17.88 -7.24
C SER A 394 7.71 19.15 -6.78
N PHE A 395 6.96 19.75 -7.69
CA PHE A 395 6.06 20.87 -7.46
C PHE A 395 4.69 20.53 -7.99
N ASP A 396 3.69 20.71 -7.15
CA ASP A 396 2.30 20.42 -7.45
C ASP A 396 1.49 21.73 -7.33
N TYR A 397 0.56 21.89 -8.25
CA TYR A 397 -0.46 22.93 -8.21
C TYR A 397 -1.82 22.29 -8.34
N SER A 398 -2.75 22.66 -7.46
CA SER A 398 -4.15 22.28 -7.61
C SER A 398 -5.08 23.47 -7.42
N ASN A 399 -6.19 23.43 -8.15
CA ASN A 399 -7.33 24.31 -8.01
C ASN A 399 -8.57 23.45 -8.14
N ASP A 400 -9.31 23.28 -7.07
CA ASP A 400 -10.46 22.39 -6.99
C ASP A 400 -11.59 23.02 -6.15
N PRO A 401 -12.77 22.40 -6.06
CA PRO A 401 -13.89 22.95 -5.28
C PRO A 401 -13.61 23.18 -3.79
N TYR A 402 -12.67 22.47 -3.22
CA TYR A 402 -12.34 22.54 -1.79
C TYR A 402 -11.20 23.50 -1.50
N PHE A 403 -10.27 23.65 -2.44
CA PHE A 403 -9.06 24.46 -2.30
C PHE A 403 -8.86 25.37 -3.50
N ASP A 404 -8.77 26.67 -3.25
CA ASP A 404 -8.46 27.66 -4.27
C ASP A 404 -6.96 27.92 -4.28
N ARG A 405 -6.27 27.48 -5.35
CA ARG A 405 -4.82 27.68 -5.56
C ARG A 405 -3.95 27.09 -4.47
N ASP A 406 -3.90 25.77 -4.40
CA ASP A 406 -3.01 25.04 -3.50
C ASP A 406 -1.67 24.76 -4.21
N TYR A 407 -0.58 25.20 -3.60
CA TYR A 407 0.79 24.97 -4.07
C TYR A 407 1.51 24.07 -3.08
N ARG A 408 2.12 23.02 -3.58
CA ARG A 408 2.89 22.08 -2.77
C ARG A 408 4.24 21.81 -3.41
N TRP A 409 5.23 21.57 -2.58
CA TRP A 409 6.50 21.04 -3.04
C TRP A 409 6.92 19.86 -2.17
N MET A 410 7.73 18.97 -2.75
CA MET A 410 8.27 17.83 -2.04
C MET A 410 9.73 17.62 -2.45
N LEU A 411 10.60 17.52 -1.46
CA LEU A 411 11.96 17.02 -1.62
C LEU A 411 12.04 15.62 -0.97
N LYS A 412 12.49 14.65 -1.73
CA LYS A 412 12.67 13.27 -1.28
C LYS A 412 14.12 12.86 -1.46
N LEU A 413 14.73 12.38 -0.39
CA LEU A 413 16.07 11.80 -0.37
C LEU A 413 15.93 10.32 -0.03
N ASN A 414 16.50 9.44 -0.85
CA ASN A 414 16.60 8.03 -0.53
C ASN A 414 18.07 7.64 -0.43
N TYR A 415 18.40 6.94 0.63
CA TYR A 415 19.72 6.39 0.85
C TYR A 415 19.63 4.88 1.06
N LEU A 416 20.45 4.13 0.33
CA LEU A 416 20.55 2.68 0.39
C LEU A 416 21.95 2.27 0.80
N LEU A 417 22.08 1.62 1.95
CA LEU A 417 23.30 0.97 2.38
C LEU A 417 23.12 -0.54 2.24
N ASP A 418 23.94 -1.16 1.41
CA ASP A 418 24.00 -2.61 1.25
C ASP A 418 25.43 -3.08 1.58
N LYS A 419 25.59 -3.86 2.64
CA LYS A 419 26.87 -4.36 3.10
C LYS A 419 26.79 -5.84 3.45
N THR A 420 27.69 -6.61 2.84
CA THR A 420 27.94 -8.00 3.21
C THR A 420 29.18 -8.06 4.09
N PHE A 421 29.02 -8.62 5.29
CA PHE A 421 30.12 -8.86 6.22
C PHE A 421 30.62 -10.30 6.04
N PHE A 422 31.83 -10.46 5.52
CA PHE A 422 32.45 -11.76 5.44
C PHE A 422 33.00 -12.15 6.82
N GLY A 423 32.48 -13.22 7.43
CA GLY A 423 33.06 -13.81 8.61
C GLY A 423 34.48 -14.30 8.30
N ALA A 424 35.44 -13.98 9.17
CA ALA A 424 36.80 -14.50 9.03
C ALA A 424 36.74 -16.04 9.08
N VAL A 425 37.11 -16.68 7.99
CA VAL A 425 37.35 -18.13 7.96
C VAL A 425 38.52 -18.40 8.86
N ARG A 426 38.31 -18.94 10.06
CA ARG A 426 39.37 -19.53 10.84
C ARG A 426 39.93 -20.68 10.01
N LYS A 427 41.13 -20.50 9.42
CA LYS A 427 41.96 -21.62 8.98
C LYS A 427 42.35 -22.39 10.24
N ASN A 428 41.74 -23.55 10.45
CA ASN A 428 42.29 -24.57 11.36
C ASN A 428 43.43 -25.29 10.64
#